data_9ae9a756eadb3ffddd8861c161848545
#
_entry.id   9ae9a756eadb3ffddd8861c161848545
#
_cell.length_a   1.000
_cell.length_b   1.000
_cell.length_c   1.000
_cell.angle_alpha   90.00
_cell.angle_beta   90.00
_cell.angle_gamma   90.00
#
_symmetry.space_group_name_H-M   'P 1'
#
loop_
_entity.id
_entity.type
_entity.pdbx_description
1 polymer ?
#
loop_
_entity_poly.entity_id
_entity_poly.type
_entity_poly.pdbx_seq_one_letter_code
_entity_poly.pdbx_strand_id
1 'polypeptide(L)'
;PTPSSAASDVYKRQGLGNLMVFFTESMWPPDWSVLEARSYPPCESRFEITCSVGYIGMVETLKIAFASTMLGFFGAIMLSPMAARNLQTVWISVPVRLLLSAVRSLPSLIWAIIFVIVIGFGPLSGVLAMTFYTIGYLGKLQYETFEGMDSGPLEAGRAMGLSSTSIAKDIVIPENSNHLLSQLIFMFEYNVRHGTVIGIVGAGGIGYHIINYLKFLQYDKVFALLILIFVVVILIDLISFFARSFVNDQGDVRRPTWMNMLLKKAKDQSSVE
;
A
#
# COMPACT_ATOMS: atom_id res chain seq x y z
N PRO A 1 -6.53 32.09 -39.97
CA PRO A 1 -6.71 31.25 -38.76
C PRO A 1 -7.63 30.12 -39.11
N THR A 2 -7.10 28.91 -39.03
CA THR A 2 -7.89 27.71 -39.30
C THR A 2 -9.01 27.62 -38.25
N PRO A 3 -10.26 27.26 -38.63
CA PRO A 3 -11.39 27.19 -37.68
C PRO A 3 -11.16 26.25 -36.49
N SER A 4 -10.11 25.44 -36.53
CA SER A 4 -9.72 24.55 -35.46
C SER A 4 -9.11 25.22 -34.22
N SER A 5 -8.41 26.36 -34.34
CA SER A 5 -7.78 27.00 -33.18
C SER A 5 -8.79 27.79 -32.34
N ALA A 6 -9.69 28.53 -32.98
CA ALA A 6 -10.75 29.26 -32.28
C ALA A 6 -11.74 28.32 -31.57
N ALA A 7 -12.11 27.19 -32.20
CA ALA A 7 -12.95 26.16 -31.58
C ALA A 7 -12.23 25.52 -30.37
N SER A 8 -10.93 25.21 -30.50
CA SER A 8 -10.13 24.66 -29.40
C SER A 8 -10.07 25.61 -28.19
N ASP A 9 -9.94 26.91 -28.41
CA ASP A 9 -9.90 27.89 -27.32
C ASP A 9 -11.25 28.10 -26.65
N VAL A 10 -12.34 28.01 -27.39
CA VAL A 10 -13.71 28.04 -26.83
C VAL A 10 -13.97 26.79 -25.96
N TYR A 11 -13.62 25.60 -26.46
CA TYR A 11 -13.76 24.35 -25.68
C TYR A 11 -12.89 24.36 -24.41
N LYS A 12 -11.67 24.89 -24.47
CA LYS A 12 -10.79 25.01 -23.29
C LYS A 12 -11.38 25.95 -22.23
N ARG A 13 -11.88 27.13 -22.64
CA ARG A 13 -12.51 28.09 -21.73
C ARG A 13 -13.81 27.54 -21.12
N GLN A 14 -14.63 26.89 -21.94
CA GLN A 14 -15.86 26.25 -21.48
C GLN A 14 -15.57 25.07 -20.55
N GLY A 15 -14.53 24.25 -20.84
CA GLY A 15 -14.08 23.16 -19.99
C GLY A 15 -13.58 23.65 -18.63
N LEU A 16 -12.79 24.74 -18.60
CA LEU A 16 -12.34 25.34 -17.33
C LEU A 16 -13.49 25.95 -16.54
N GLY A 17 -14.46 26.62 -17.20
CA GLY A 17 -15.67 27.12 -16.56
C GLY A 17 -16.51 26.02 -15.95
N ASN A 18 -16.77 24.96 -16.69
CA ASN A 18 -17.50 23.78 -16.21
C ASN A 18 -16.79 23.06 -15.08
N LEU A 19 -15.45 22.98 -15.14
CA LEU A 19 -14.64 22.41 -14.06
C LEU A 19 -14.80 23.23 -12.76
N MET A 20 -14.77 24.56 -12.86
CA MET A 20 -14.92 25.44 -11.71
C MET A 20 -16.31 25.32 -11.08
N VAL A 21 -17.36 25.33 -11.92
CA VAL A 21 -18.75 25.10 -11.50
C VAL A 21 -18.90 23.73 -10.83
N PHE A 22 -18.33 22.68 -11.42
CA PHE A 22 -18.35 21.34 -10.83
C PHE A 22 -17.73 21.30 -9.42
N PHE A 23 -16.57 21.93 -9.24
CA PHE A 23 -15.92 21.98 -7.93
C PHE A 23 -16.68 22.83 -6.91
N THR A 24 -17.25 23.95 -7.32
CA THR A 24 -17.91 24.90 -6.40
C THR A 24 -19.35 24.54 -6.10
N GLU A 25 -20.06 23.90 -7.03
CA GLU A 25 -21.49 23.62 -6.89
C GLU A 25 -21.80 22.14 -6.63
N SER A 26 -20.98 21.22 -7.14
CA SER A 26 -21.25 19.78 -7.04
C SER A 26 -20.41 19.06 -5.99
N MET A 27 -19.18 19.53 -5.70
CA MET A 27 -18.30 18.92 -4.71
C MET A 27 -18.25 19.68 -3.38
N TRP A 28 -18.46 20.99 -3.39
CA TRP A 28 -18.36 21.83 -2.22
C TRP A 28 -19.73 22.42 -1.81
N PRO A 29 -20.12 22.37 -0.51
CA PRO A 29 -19.39 21.79 0.62
C PRO A 29 -19.46 20.26 0.65
N PRO A 30 -18.42 19.58 1.24
CA PRO A 30 -18.47 18.12 1.38
C PRO A 30 -19.61 17.72 2.34
N ASP A 31 -20.35 16.68 1.98
CA ASP A 31 -21.43 16.14 2.82
C ASP A 31 -20.85 15.14 3.84
N TRP A 32 -20.78 15.59 5.09
CA TRP A 32 -20.29 14.78 6.20
C TRP A 32 -21.28 13.76 6.73
N SER A 33 -22.48 13.66 6.19
CA SER A 33 -23.44 12.60 6.54
C SER A 33 -22.87 11.19 6.33
N VAL A 34 -21.79 11.07 5.54
CA VAL A 34 -21.01 9.83 5.38
C VAL A 34 -20.36 9.35 6.68
N LEU A 35 -20.22 10.22 7.68
CA LEU A 35 -19.71 9.91 9.03
C LEU A 35 -20.85 9.77 10.07
N GLU A 36 -22.10 9.97 9.69
CA GLU A 36 -23.25 9.73 10.54
C GLU A 36 -23.65 8.24 10.54
N ALA A 37 -24.30 7.80 11.61
CA ALA A 37 -24.76 6.43 11.72
C ALA A 37 -25.78 6.11 10.62
N ARG A 38 -25.67 4.92 10.04
CA ARG A 38 -26.64 4.41 9.07
C ARG A 38 -28.01 4.23 9.74
N SER A 39 -29.07 4.57 9.01
CA SER A 39 -30.44 4.29 9.47
C SER A 39 -30.77 2.79 9.46
N TYR A 40 -30.12 2.01 8.57
CA TYR A 40 -30.34 0.57 8.43
C TYR A 40 -29.04 -0.13 7.96
N PRO A 41 -28.63 -1.28 8.55
CA PRO A 41 -29.17 -1.85 9.79
C PRO A 41 -28.95 -0.92 11.00
N PRO A 42 -29.83 -1.00 12.05
CA PRO A 42 -29.70 -0.11 13.21
C PRO A 42 -28.34 -0.26 13.87
N CYS A 43 -27.81 0.84 14.39
CA CYS A 43 -26.52 0.86 15.04
C CYS A 43 -26.61 0.26 16.45
N GLU A 44 -25.97 -0.87 16.70
CA GLU A 44 -25.88 -1.49 18.02
C GLU A 44 -24.66 -1.00 18.81
N SER A 45 -23.80 -0.17 18.19
CA SER A 45 -22.57 0.31 18.80
C SER A 45 -22.83 1.52 19.69
N ARG A 46 -22.05 1.62 20.79
CA ARG A 46 -22.08 2.75 21.72
C ARG A 46 -21.65 4.06 21.08
N PHE A 47 -20.86 4.00 20.00
CA PHE A 47 -20.38 5.15 19.24
C PHE A 47 -21.02 5.16 17.85
N GLU A 48 -21.85 6.13 17.56
CA GLU A 48 -22.59 6.26 16.29
C GLU A 48 -21.66 6.30 15.07
N ILE A 49 -20.50 6.95 15.19
CA ILE A 49 -19.52 7.05 14.11
C ILE A 49 -19.02 5.68 13.62
N THR A 50 -19.00 4.66 14.48
CA THR A 50 -18.56 3.30 14.10
C THR A 50 -19.55 2.60 13.17
N CYS A 51 -20.76 3.10 13.08
CA CYS A 51 -21.81 2.61 12.17
C CYS A 51 -21.90 3.43 10.87
N SER A 52 -21.03 4.41 10.70
CA SER A 52 -21.02 5.26 9.52
C SER A 52 -20.43 4.53 8.29
N VAL A 53 -20.86 4.98 7.09
CA VAL A 53 -20.35 4.44 5.83
C VAL A 53 -18.85 4.67 5.69
N GLY A 54 -18.38 5.86 6.04
CA GLY A 54 -16.95 6.22 5.96
C GLY A 54 -16.10 5.37 6.87
N TYR A 55 -16.49 5.21 8.14
CA TYR A 55 -15.74 4.39 9.10
C TYR A 55 -15.70 2.92 8.69
N ILE A 56 -16.86 2.31 8.39
CA ILE A 56 -16.95 0.89 8.02
C ILE A 56 -16.12 0.61 6.77
N GLY A 57 -16.27 1.43 5.72
CA GLY A 57 -15.52 1.28 4.48
C GLY A 57 -14.01 1.46 4.68
N MET A 58 -13.59 2.40 5.53
CA MET A 58 -12.18 2.62 5.82
C MET A 58 -11.56 1.48 6.63
N VAL A 59 -12.25 1.02 7.69
CA VAL A 59 -11.82 -0.13 8.49
C VAL A 59 -11.73 -1.40 7.65
N GLU A 60 -12.67 -1.61 6.74
CA GLU A 60 -12.63 -2.74 5.79
C GLU A 60 -11.42 -2.63 4.87
N THR A 61 -11.12 -1.45 4.32
CA THR A 61 -9.91 -1.21 3.53
C THR A 61 -8.64 -1.52 4.31
N LEU A 62 -8.55 -1.08 5.57
CA LEU A 62 -7.41 -1.38 6.43
C LEU A 62 -7.26 -2.88 6.72
N LYS A 63 -8.36 -3.58 6.96
CA LYS A 63 -8.36 -5.04 7.14
C LYS A 63 -7.88 -5.77 5.89
N ILE A 64 -8.36 -5.37 4.70
CA ILE A 64 -7.91 -5.91 3.42
C ILE A 64 -6.41 -5.68 3.24
N ALA A 65 -5.94 -4.44 3.45
CA ALA A 65 -4.53 -4.08 3.31
C ALA A 65 -3.64 -4.85 4.28
N PHE A 66 -4.05 -4.97 5.53
CA PHE A 66 -3.29 -5.72 6.55
C PHE A 66 -3.22 -7.21 6.21
N ALA A 67 -4.36 -7.85 5.96
CA ALA A 67 -4.43 -9.27 5.64
C ALA A 67 -3.62 -9.62 4.39
N SER A 68 -3.75 -8.83 3.32
CA SER A 68 -3.01 -9.03 2.08
C SER A 68 -1.51 -8.81 2.24
N THR A 69 -1.10 -7.84 3.06
CA THR A 69 0.31 -7.58 3.35
C THR A 69 0.93 -8.74 4.12
N MET A 70 0.26 -9.24 5.16
CA MET A 70 0.75 -10.39 5.93
C MET A 70 0.83 -11.65 5.09
N LEU A 71 -0.26 -12.04 4.41
CA LEU A 71 -0.26 -13.21 3.53
C LEU A 71 0.77 -13.09 2.41
N GLY A 72 0.87 -11.91 1.81
CA GLY A 72 1.84 -11.61 0.77
C GLY A 72 3.29 -11.68 1.26
N PHE A 73 3.57 -11.16 2.46
CA PHE A 73 4.89 -11.22 3.07
C PHE A 73 5.32 -12.67 3.36
N PHE A 74 4.44 -13.47 3.97
CA PHE A 74 4.73 -14.89 4.22
C PHE A 74 4.92 -15.67 2.92
N GLY A 75 4.11 -15.43 1.89
CA GLY A 75 4.30 -16.03 0.57
C GLY A 75 5.61 -15.61 -0.08
N ALA A 76 5.98 -14.34 0.03
CA ALA A 76 7.22 -13.81 -0.52
C ALA A 76 8.46 -14.40 0.20
N ILE A 77 8.44 -14.47 1.56
CA ILE A 77 9.59 -14.99 2.31
C ILE A 77 9.83 -16.49 2.09
N MET A 78 8.79 -17.22 1.67
CA MET A 78 8.94 -18.62 1.26
C MET A 78 9.58 -18.75 -0.13
N LEU A 79 9.25 -17.84 -1.06
CA LEU A 79 9.72 -17.92 -2.45
C LEU A 79 11.05 -17.18 -2.69
N SER A 80 11.35 -16.14 -1.94
CA SER A 80 12.52 -15.29 -2.14
C SER A 80 13.86 -16.02 -1.96
N PRO A 81 14.05 -16.93 -0.97
CA PRO A 81 15.29 -17.71 -0.88
C PRO A 81 15.47 -18.68 -2.06
N MET A 82 14.35 -19.15 -2.65
CA MET A 82 14.38 -19.99 -3.85
C MET A 82 14.72 -19.18 -5.10
N ALA A 83 14.39 -17.89 -5.13
CA ALA A 83 14.72 -16.98 -6.21
C ALA A 83 16.17 -16.45 -6.15
N ALA A 84 16.80 -16.42 -4.97
CA ALA A 84 18.14 -15.87 -4.76
C ALA A 84 19.23 -16.77 -5.37
N ARG A 85 20.05 -16.22 -6.30
CA ARG A 85 21.10 -16.94 -7.03
C ARG A 85 22.30 -17.31 -6.14
N ASN A 86 22.51 -16.56 -5.08
CA ASN A 86 23.55 -16.87 -4.10
C ASN A 86 23.18 -18.07 -3.18
N LEU A 87 21.89 -18.48 -3.16
CA LEU A 87 21.40 -19.59 -2.34
C LEU A 87 21.04 -20.81 -3.17
N GLN A 88 20.57 -20.62 -4.40
CA GLN A 88 20.02 -21.69 -5.24
C GLN A 88 20.69 -21.77 -6.62
N THR A 89 20.57 -22.95 -7.22
CA THR A 89 21.02 -23.17 -8.60
C THR A 89 20.13 -22.40 -9.59
N VAL A 90 20.66 -22.12 -10.78
CA VAL A 90 19.96 -21.42 -11.87
C VAL A 90 18.65 -22.13 -12.25
N TRP A 91 18.63 -23.47 -12.19
CA TRP A 91 17.45 -24.28 -12.50
C TRP A 91 16.26 -24.08 -11.55
N ILE A 92 16.49 -23.65 -10.33
CA ILE A 92 15.47 -23.33 -9.34
C ILE A 92 15.18 -21.82 -9.36
N SER A 93 16.24 -20.99 -9.34
CA SER A 93 16.08 -19.54 -9.21
C SER A 93 15.39 -18.89 -10.41
N VAL A 94 15.68 -19.33 -11.65
CA VAL A 94 15.09 -18.74 -12.85
C VAL A 94 13.57 -18.97 -12.95
N PRO A 95 13.03 -20.19 -12.79
CA PRO A 95 11.58 -20.41 -12.81
C PRO A 95 10.85 -19.62 -11.72
N VAL A 96 11.40 -19.56 -10.49
CA VAL A 96 10.77 -18.81 -9.40
C VAL A 96 10.79 -17.31 -9.68
N ARG A 97 11.86 -16.77 -10.24
CA ARG A 97 11.91 -15.36 -10.68
C ARG A 97 10.91 -15.06 -11.80
N LEU A 98 10.77 -15.97 -12.76
CA LEU A 98 9.78 -15.82 -13.82
C LEU A 98 8.36 -15.81 -13.24
N LEU A 99 8.06 -16.71 -12.28
CA LEU A 99 6.78 -16.74 -11.58
C LEU A 99 6.51 -15.41 -10.84
N LEU A 100 7.45 -14.94 -10.02
CA LEU A 100 7.33 -13.67 -9.30
C LEU A 100 7.16 -12.49 -10.26
N SER A 101 7.87 -12.50 -11.39
CA SER A 101 7.75 -11.47 -12.43
C SER A 101 6.41 -11.51 -13.13
N ALA A 102 5.88 -12.69 -13.45
CA ALA A 102 4.56 -12.86 -14.05
C ALA A 102 3.45 -12.34 -13.11
N VAL A 103 3.50 -12.71 -11.83
CA VAL A 103 2.49 -12.30 -10.85
C VAL A 103 2.46 -10.77 -10.67
N ARG A 104 3.60 -10.08 -10.64
CA ARG A 104 3.67 -8.62 -10.50
C ARG A 104 3.51 -7.85 -11.82
N SER A 105 3.53 -8.52 -12.98
CA SER A 105 3.35 -7.85 -14.28
C SER A 105 1.96 -7.27 -14.45
N LEU A 106 0.97 -7.84 -13.77
CA LEU A 106 -0.40 -7.35 -13.77
C LEU A 106 -0.60 -6.39 -12.59
N PRO A 107 -1.19 -5.19 -12.81
CA PRO A 107 -1.62 -4.31 -11.74
C PRO A 107 -2.61 -5.00 -10.79
N SER A 108 -2.60 -4.62 -9.50
CA SER A 108 -3.50 -5.17 -8.47
C SER A 108 -4.99 -5.08 -8.85
N LEU A 109 -5.37 -4.04 -9.61
CA LEU A 109 -6.73 -3.86 -10.10
C LEU A 109 -7.16 -4.98 -11.04
N ILE A 110 -6.27 -5.47 -11.92
CA ILE A 110 -6.58 -6.58 -12.84
C ILE A 110 -6.75 -7.87 -12.04
N TRP A 111 -5.88 -8.12 -11.07
CA TRP A 111 -6.06 -9.23 -10.14
C TRP A 111 -7.40 -9.15 -9.39
N ALA A 112 -7.81 -7.95 -8.96
CA ALA A 112 -9.09 -7.76 -8.30
C ALA A 112 -10.27 -8.13 -9.22
N ILE A 113 -10.25 -7.72 -10.49
CA ILE A 113 -11.28 -8.11 -11.47
C ILE A 113 -11.33 -9.63 -11.63
N ILE A 114 -10.17 -10.30 -11.78
CA ILE A 114 -10.10 -11.76 -11.92
C ILE A 114 -10.71 -12.44 -10.70
N PHE A 115 -10.35 -12.04 -9.48
CA PHE A 115 -10.87 -12.66 -8.27
C PHE A 115 -12.33 -12.32 -8.01
N VAL A 116 -12.80 -11.13 -8.39
CA VAL A 116 -14.24 -10.80 -8.35
C VAL A 116 -15.05 -11.69 -9.30
N ILE A 117 -14.52 -12.02 -10.48
CA ILE A 117 -15.20 -12.95 -11.40
C ILE A 117 -15.23 -14.38 -10.84
N VAL A 118 -14.14 -14.83 -10.19
CA VAL A 118 -14.00 -16.22 -9.72
C VAL A 118 -14.75 -16.46 -8.40
N ILE A 119 -14.68 -15.52 -7.47
CA ILE A 119 -15.17 -15.68 -6.08
C ILE A 119 -16.44 -14.86 -5.83
N GLY A 120 -16.62 -13.75 -6.55
CA GLY A 120 -17.71 -12.80 -6.35
C GLY A 120 -17.24 -11.49 -5.72
N PHE A 121 -18.19 -10.55 -5.61
CA PHE A 121 -17.96 -9.25 -4.95
C PHE A 121 -17.69 -9.42 -3.45
N GLY A 122 -16.76 -8.65 -2.93
CA GLY A 122 -16.53 -8.59 -1.49
C GLY A 122 -15.05 -8.52 -1.10
N PRO A 123 -14.77 -8.39 0.22
CA PRO A 123 -13.42 -8.16 0.74
C PRO A 123 -12.43 -9.30 0.44
N LEU A 124 -12.92 -10.54 0.33
CA LEU A 124 -12.09 -11.71 0.07
C LEU A 124 -11.38 -11.62 -1.29
N SER A 125 -12.10 -11.20 -2.33
CA SER A 125 -11.51 -10.97 -3.66
C SER A 125 -10.44 -9.88 -3.61
N GLY A 126 -10.64 -8.83 -2.82
CA GLY A 126 -9.66 -7.78 -2.57
C GLY A 126 -8.40 -8.29 -1.86
N VAL A 127 -8.58 -9.06 -0.79
CA VAL A 127 -7.45 -9.67 -0.05
C VAL A 127 -6.62 -10.55 -0.96
N LEU A 128 -7.23 -11.44 -1.74
CA LEU A 128 -6.50 -12.32 -2.64
C LEU A 128 -5.78 -11.56 -3.75
N ALA A 129 -6.44 -10.60 -4.39
CA ALA A 129 -5.85 -9.79 -5.44
C ALA A 129 -4.58 -9.07 -4.98
N MET A 130 -4.67 -8.42 -3.82
CA MET A 130 -3.53 -7.71 -3.24
C MET A 130 -2.47 -8.66 -2.70
N THR A 131 -2.85 -9.83 -2.18
CA THR A 131 -1.90 -10.88 -1.75
C THR A 131 -1.03 -11.33 -2.91
N PHE A 132 -1.64 -11.68 -4.05
CA PHE A 132 -0.89 -12.10 -5.25
C PHE A 132 0.08 -11.02 -5.70
N TYR A 133 -0.40 -9.79 -5.84
CA TYR A 133 0.46 -8.67 -6.22
C TYR A 133 1.60 -8.46 -5.21
N THR A 134 1.30 -8.53 -3.91
CA THR A 134 2.27 -8.38 -2.82
C THR A 134 3.34 -9.46 -2.83
N ILE A 135 2.98 -10.74 -3.09
CA ILE A 135 3.94 -11.84 -3.23
C ILE A 135 4.95 -11.53 -4.35
N GLY A 136 4.45 -11.12 -5.52
CA GLY A 136 5.31 -10.80 -6.66
C GLY A 136 6.23 -9.62 -6.38
N TYR A 137 5.73 -8.58 -5.75
CA TYR A 137 6.48 -7.36 -5.46
C TYR A 137 7.50 -7.56 -4.34
N LEU A 138 7.06 -8.05 -3.17
CA LEU A 138 7.95 -8.32 -2.03
C LEU A 138 8.96 -9.44 -2.34
N GLY A 139 8.53 -10.49 -3.05
CA GLY A 139 9.42 -11.58 -3.42
C GLY A 139 10.62 -11.08 -4.22
N LYS A 140 10.39 -10.10 -5.13
CA LYS A 140 11.49 -9.44 -5.84
C LYS A 140 12.39 -8.65 -4.91
N LEU A 141 11.84 -7.76 -4.10
CA LEU A 141 12.63 -6.93 -3.19
C LEU A 141 13.46 -7.79 -2.23
N GLN A 142 12.87 -8.86 -1.71
CA GLN A 142 13.52 -9.76 -0.77
C GLN A 142 14.68 -10.53 -1.41
N TYR A 143 14.52 -11.16 -2.60
CA TYR A 143 15.65 -11.87 -3.19
C TYR A 143 16.77 -10.92 -3.63
N GLU A 144 16.46 -9.69 -4.06
CA GLU A 144 17.47 -8.67 -4.35
C GLU A 144 18.24 -8.25 -3.08
N THR A 145 17.52 -8.11 -1.95
CA THR A 145 18.15 -7.86 -0.64
C THR A 145 19.07 -9.02 -0.23
N PHE A 146 18.63 -10.28 -0.42
CA PHE A 146 19.43 -11.47 -0.09
C PHE A 146 20.68 -11.60 -0.98
N GLU A 147 20.60 -11.18 -2.24
CA GLU A 147 21.76 -11.19 -3.15
C GLU A 147 22.73 -10.04 -2.87
N GLY A 148 22.23 -8.93 -2.33
CA GLY A 148 23.05 -7.77 -1.99
C GLY A 148 23.77 -7.86 -0.64
N MET A 149 23.54 -8.93 0.15
CA MET A 149 24.22 -9.09 1.45
C MET A 149 25.70 -9.47 1.31
N ASP A 150 26.49 -9.20 2.34
CA ASP A 150 27.89 -9.58 2.39
C ASP A 150 28.10 -11.09 2.24
N SER A 151 29.16 -11.49 1.51
CA SER A 151 29.45 -12.91 1.25
C SER A 151 29.97 -13.65 2.48
N GLY A 152 30.58 -12.95 3.43
CA GLY A 152 31.22 -13.53 4.61
C GLY A 152 30.33 -14.48 5.40
N PRO A 153 29.15 -14.07 5.86
CA PRO A 153 28.21 -14.96 6.56
C PRO A 153 27.77 -16.18 5.73
N LEU A 154 27.62 -16.01 4.41
CA LEU A 154 27.26 -17.11 3.50
C LEU A 154 28.39 -18.13 3.37
N GLU A 155 29.63 -17.66 3.23
CA GLU A 155 30.83 -18.51 3.13
C GLU A 155 31.08 -19.28 4.43
N ALA A 156 30.91 -18.62 5.58
CA ALA A 156 30.97 -19.25 6.88
C ALA A 156 29.93 -20.37 7.04
N GLY A 157 28.67 -20.12 6.63
CA GLY A 157 27.64 -21.14 6.66
C GLY A 157 27.93 -22.33 5.77
N ARG A 158 28.48 -22.09 4.57
CA ARG A 158 28.92 -23.18 3.67
C ARG A 158 30.11 -23.97 4.22
N ALA A 159 31.05 -23.27 4.83
CA ALA A 159 32.21 -23.92 5.45
C ALA A 159 31.82 -24.85 6.63
N MET A 160 30.72 -24.51 7.34
CA MET A 160 30.12 -25.35 8.37
C MET A 160 29.27 -26.51 7.79
N GLY A 161 29.16 -26.64 6.48
CA GLY A 161 28.38 -27.70 5.82
C GLY A 161 26.87 -27.54 5.90
N LEU A 162 26.36 -26.31 6.17
CA LEU A 162 24.93 -26.04 6.22
C LEU A 162 24.29 -26.16 4.84
N SER A 163 23.08 -26.71 4.81
CA SER A 163 22.26 -26.75 3.60
C SER A 163 21.81 -25.32 3.17
N SER A 164 21.52 -25.12 1.88
CA SER A 164 21.00 -23.82 1.39
C SER A 164 19.76 -23.36 2.16
N THR A 165 18.89 -24.27 2.58
CA THR A 165 17.68 -23.96 3.35
C THR A 165 18.05 -23.49 4.76
N SER A 166 19.01 -24.15 5.43
CA SER A 166 19.51 -23.71 6.75
C SER A 166 20.20 -22.36 6.66
N ILE A 167 21.05 -22.14 5.64
CA ILE A 167 21.68 -20.85 5.39
C ILE A 167 20.61 -19.75 5.19
N ALA A 168 19.59 -20.01 4.40
CA ALA A 168 18.51 -19.05 4.19
C ALA A 168 17.79 -18.69 5.51
N LYS A 169 17.40 -19.70 6.31
CA LYS A 169 16.62 -19.54 7.54
C LYS A 169 17.46 -18.96 8.70
N ASP A 170 18.67 -19.48 8.92
CA ASP A 170 19.42 -19.23 10.13
C ASP A 170 20.45 -18.09 9.97
N ILE A 171 20.78 -17.72 8.72
CA ILE A 171 21.73 -16.64 8.42
C ILE A 171 21.09 -15.52 7.62
N VAL A 172 20.55 -15.80 6.42
CA VAL A 172 20.13 -14.76 5.47
C VAL A 172 18.92 -13.97 5.97
N ILE A 173 17.88 -14.66 6.44
CA ILE A 173 16.66 -14.01 6.92
C ILE A 173 16.92 -13.20 8.19
N PRO A 174 17.61 -13.71 9.23
CA PRO A 174 17.92 -12.92 10.41
C PRO A 174 18.81 -11.72 10.12
N GLU A 175 19.86 -11.87 9.30
CA GLU A 175 20.78 -10.77 8.95
C GLU A 175 20.04 -9.63 8.21
N ASN A 176 19.08 -9.98 7.36
CA ASN A 176 18.29 -8.99 6.61
C ASN A 176 16.99 -8.57 7.31
N SER A 177 16.76 -8.93 8.58
CA SER A 177 15.48 -8.71 9.27
C SER A 177 15.02 -7.25 9.26
N ASN A 178 15.93 -6.30 9.45
CA ASN A 178 15.62 -4.87 9.41
C ASN A 178 15.15 -4.41 8.03
N HIS A 179 15.78 -4.90 6.96
CA HIS A 179 15.35 -4.62 5.60
C HIS A 179 13.99 -5.25 5.30
N LEU A 180 13.77 -6.50 5.73
CA LEU A 180 12.49 -7.20 5.56
C LEU A 180 11.35 -6.49 6.30
N LEU A 181 11.58 -6.02 7.53
CA LEU A 181 10.60 -5.23 8.29
C LEU A 181 10.30 -3.88 7.62
N SER A 182 11.32 -3.19 7.12
CA SER A 182 11.14 -1.95 6.36
C SER A 182 10.32 -2.16 5.09
N GLN A 183 10.55 -3.26 4.36
CA GLN A 183 9.78 -3.65 3.18
C GLN A 183 8.33 -4.02 3.54
N LEU A 184 8.11 -4.69 4.68
CA LEU A 184 6.77 -5.03 5.18
C LEU A 184 5.95 -3.77 5.47
N ILE A 185 6.54 -2.81 6.20
CA ILE A 185 5.90 -1.52 6.53
C ILE A 185 5.58 -0.73 5.26
N PHE A 186 6.54 -0.66 4.33
CA PHE A 186 6.35 -0.01 3.04
C PHE A 186 5.19 -0.65 2.25
N MET A 187 5.13 -1.98 2.24
CA MET A 187 4.09 -2.68 1.49
C MET A 187 2.71 -2.53 2.11
N PHE A 188 2.62 -2.46 3.45
CA PHE A 188 1.36 -2.16 4.13
C PHE A 188 0.84 -0.77 3.74
N GLU A 189 1.68 0.26 3.80
CA GLU A 189 1.37 1.62 3.38
C GLU A 189 0.90 1.66 1.91
N TYR A 190 1.61 0.98 1.03
CA TYR A 190 1.24 0.83 -0.37
C TYR A 190 -0.13 0.16 -0.53
N ASN A 191 -0.37 -0.94 0.18
CA ASN A 191 -1.61 -1.70 0.10
C ASN A 191 -2.81 -0.92 0.64
N VAL A 192 -2.67 -0.05 1.63
CA VAL A 192 -3.74 0.84 2.08
C VAL A 192 -4.20 1.76 0.95
N ARG A 193 -3.27 2.42 0.25
CA ARG A 193 -3.61 3.30 -0.88
C ARG A 193 -4.28 2.54 -2.02
N HIS A 194 -3.74 1.37 -2.39
CA HIS A 194 -4.31 0.55 -3.46
C HIS A 194 -5.63 -0.12 -3.08
N GLY A 195 -5.83 -0.43 -1.78
CA GLY A 195 -7.08 -0.95 -1.25
C GLY A 195 -8.27 -0.02 -1.46
N THR A 196 -8.04 1.30 -1.49
CA THR A 196 -9.10 2.27 -1.82
C THR A 196 -9.54 2.16 -3.29
N VAL A 197 -8.61 1.86 -4.20
CA VAL A 197 -8.89 1.79 -5.63
C VAL A 197 -9.54 0.48 -6.05
N ILE A 198 -9.12 -0.67 -5.48
CA ILE A 198 -9.69 -1.97 -5.86
C ILE A 198 -11.17 -2.12 -5.49
N GLY A 199 -11.65 -1.35 -4.53
CA GLY A 199 -13.07 -1.29 -4.20
C GLY A 199 -13.97 -0.83 -5.35
N ILE A 200 -13.44 -0.05 -6.29
CA ILE A 200 -14.15 0.42 -7.49
C ILE A 200 -14.65 -0.75 -8.35
N VAL A 201 -13.91 -1.85 -8.39
CA VAL A 201 -14.31 -3.06 -9.12
C VAL A 201 -15.08 -4.06 -8.26
N GLY A 202 -15.51 -3.65 -7.05
CA GLY A 202 -16.32 -4.47 -6.16
C GLY A 202 -15.53 -5.40 -5.23
N ALA A 203 -14.23 -5.16 -5.07
CA ALA A 203 -13.36 -5.93 -4.17
C ALA A 203 -13.43 -5.45 -2.69
N GLY A 204 -14.50 -4.77 -2.29
CA GLY A 204 -14.75 -4.30 -0.93
C GLY A 204 -14.05 -2.99 -0.58
N GLY A 205 -14.14 -2.60 0.71
CA GLY A 205 -13.53 -1.39 1.23
C GLY A 205 -14.23 -0.08 0.86
N ILE A 206 -13.60 1.04 1.18
CA ILE A 206 -14.18 2.37 0.99
C ILE A 206 -14.44 2.70 -0.49
N GLY A 207 -13.64 2.13 -1.42
CA GLY A 207 -13.80 2.33 -2.85
C GLY A 207 -15.15 1.83 -3.39
N TYR A 208 -15.74 0.80 -2.78
CA TYR A 208 -17.08 0.33 -3.11
C TYR A 208 -18.14 1.39 -2.81
N HIS A 209 -18.02 2.13 -1.73
CA HIS A 209 -18.92 3.22 -1.38
C HIS A 209 -18.74 4.42 -2.31
N ILE A 210 -17.51 4.73 -2.67
CA ILE A 210 -17.20 5.81 -3.63
C ILE A 210 -17.90 5.54 -4.97
N ILE A 211 -17.75 4.34 -5.55
CA ILE A 211 -18.37 4.04 -6.85
C ILE A 211 -19.91 4.06 -6.77
N ASN A 212 -20.48 3.66 -5.63
CA ASN A 212 -21.91 3.74 -5.45
C ASN A 212 -22.40 5.19 -5.42
N TYR A 213 -21.75 6.08 -4.66
CA TYR A 213 -22.11 7.50 -4.66
C TYR A 213 -21.87 8.17 -6.02
N LEU A 214 -20.81 7.78 -6.75
CA LEU A 214 -20.59 8.25 -8.12
C LEU A 214 -21.72 7.84 -9.07
N LYS A 215 -22.25 6.61 -8.97
CA LYS A 215 -23.38 6.15 -9.78
C LYS A 215 -24.66 6.96 -9.52
N PHE A 216 -24.82 7.46 -8.31
CA PHE A 216 -25.97 8.30 -7.93
C PHE A 216 -25.69 9.81 -8.05
N LEU A 217 -24.53 10.20 -8.65
CA LEU A 217 -24.12 11.59 -8.86
C LEU A 217 -24.01 12.41 -7.55
N GLN A 218 -23.76 11.76 -6.41
CA GLN A 218 -23.58 12.38 -5.10
C GLN A 218 -22.10 12.75 -4.89
N TYR A 219 -21.63 13.76 -5.65
CA TYR A 219 -20.23 14.16 -5.67
C TYR A 219 -19.76 14.79 -4.35
N ASP A 220 -20.65 15.43 -3.61
CA ASP A 220 -20.44 15.98 -2.28
C ASP A 220 -20.03 14.90 -1.25
N LYS A 221 -20.72 13.74 -1.28
CA LYS A 221 -20.35 12.56 -0.46
C LYS A 221 -19.06 11.90 -0.91
N VAL A 222 -18.86 11.81 -2.22
CA VAL A 222 -17.59 11.30 -2.77
C VAL A 222 -16.44 12.16 -2.28
N PHE A 223 -16.58 13.48 -2.31
CA PHE A 223 -15.54 14.40 -1.88
C PHE A 223 -15.24 14.26 -0.38
N ALA A 224 -16.27 14.11 0.46
CA ALA A 224 -16.09 13.83 1.89
C ALA A 224 -15.31 12.52 2.13
N LEU A 225 -15.62 11.44 1.39
CA LEU A 225 -14.86 10.18 1.48
C LEU A 225 -13.41 10.32 0.98
N LEU A 226 -13.15 11.12 -0.05
CA LEU A 226 -11.78 11.38 -0.53
C LEU A 226 -10.96 12.13 0.52
N ILE A 227 -11.56 13.11 1.22
CA ILE A 227 -10.90 13.81 2.34
C ILE A 227 -10.61 12.81 3.47
N LEU A 228 -11.56 11.94 3.81
CA LEU A 228 -11.36 10.90 4.83
C LEU A 228 -10.19 9.98 4.47
N ILE A 229 -10.13 9.48 3.24
CA ILE A 229 -9.02 8.67 2.74
C ILE A 229 -7.69 9.42 2.88
N PHE A 230 -7.65 10.67 2.43
CA PHE A 230 -6.45 11.51 2.48
C PHE A 230 -5.91 11.65 3.91
N VAL A 231 -6.80 11.94 4.87
CA VAL A 231 -6.43 12.07 6.30
C VAL A 231 -5.89 10.75 6.84
N VAL A 232 -6.57 9.62 6.58
CA VAL A 232 -6.14 8.30 7.07
C VAL A 232 -4.83 7.87 6.43
N VAL A 233 -4.63 8.11 5.13
CA VAL A 233 -3.35 7.80 4.46
C VAL A 233 -2.20 8.60 5.05
N ILE A 234 -2.36 9.91 5.30
CA ILE A 234 -1.34 10.73 5.98
C ILE A 234 -1.01 10.16 7.36
N LEU A 235 -2.02 9.78 8.14
CA LEU A 235 -1.79 9.20 9.47
C LEU A 235 -0.99 7.90 9.39
N ILE A 236 -1.30 7.03 8.43
CA ILE A 236 -0.56 5.78 8.21
C ILE A 236 0.87 6.08 7.74
N ASP A 237 1.07 7.04 6.84
CA ASP A 237 2.39 7.44 6.37
C ASP A 237 3.26 7.95 7.52
N LEU A 238 2.68 8.74 8.43
CA LEU A 238 3.36 9.22 9.65
C LEU A 238 3.73 8.05 10.58
N ILE A 239 2.80 7.14 10.85
CA ILE A 239 3.05 5.95 11.68
C ILE A 239 4.15 5.10 11.05
N SER A 240 4.08 4.87 9.75
CA SER A 240 5.07 4.11 8.99
C SER A 240 6.46 4.76 9.01
N PHE A 241 6.51 6.08 8.95
CA PHE A 241 7.76 6.84 9.06
C PHE A 241 8.42 6.62 10.43
N PHE A 242 7.65 6.75 11.51
CA PHE A 242 8.16 6.48 12.86
C PHE A 242 8.56 5.02 13.04
N ALA A 243 7.74 4.06 12.59
CA ALA A 243 8.05 2.64 12.69
C ALA A 243 9.36 2.28 11.96
N ARG A 244 9.58 2.80 10.76
CA ARG A 244 10.86 2.61 10.02
C ARG A 244 12.04 3.29 10.72
N SER A 245 11.85 4.42 11.39
CA SER A 245 12.89 5.07 12.15
C SER A 245 13.42 4.18 13.28
N PHE A 246 12.53 3.48 14.00
CA PHE A 246 12.94 2.53 15.04
C PHE A 246 13.67 1.30 14.47
N VAL A 247 13.21 0.78 13.33
CA VAL A 247 13.83 -0.39 12.69
C VAL A 247 15.23 -0.08 12.16
N ASN A 248 15.42 1.11 11.58
CA ASN A 248 16.68 1.51 10.96
C ASN A 248 17.70 2.11 11.93
N ASP A 249 17.35 2.39 13.18
CA ASP A 249 18.26 3.00 14.17
C ASP A 249 19.42 2.06 14.59
N GLN A 250 19.37 0.79 14.19
CA GLN A 250 20.43 -0.21 14.41
C GLN A 250 21.39 -0.41 13.23
N GLY A 251 21.21 0.24 12.11
CA GLY A 251 22.06 0.14 10.92
C GLY A 251 22.20 1.47 10.21
N ASP A 252 23.38 2.01 10.22
CA ASP A 252 24.04 3.07 9.40
C ASP A 252 23.20 3.78 8.31
N VAL A 253 21.98 4.22 8.65
CA VAL A 253 21.18 5.09 7.77
C VAL A 253 21.50 6.54 8.14
N ARG A 254 22.27 7.22 7.29
CA ARG A 254 22.48 8.67 7.36
C ARG A 254 21.12 9.36 7.48
N ARG A 255 20.85 9.93 8.64
CA ARG A 255 19.63 10.75 8.87
C ARG A 255 19.55 11.84 7.79
N PRO A 256 18.37 12.11 7.23
CA PRO A 256 18.23 13.19 6.26
C PRO A 256 18.81 14.49 6.84
N THR A 257 19.60 15.21 6.06
CA THR A 257 20.33 16.43 6.49
C THR A 257 19.40 17.47 7.13
N TRP A 258 18.15 17.54 6.69
CA TRP A 258 17.15 18.47 7.25
C TRP A 258 16.74 18.11 8.70
N MET A 259 16.68 16.83 9.05
CA MET A 259 16.35 16.37 10.41
C MET A 259 17.51 16.65 11.39
N ASN A 260 18.74 16.52 10.90
CA ASN A 260 19.93 16.91 11.67
C ASN A 260 19.99 18.43 11.90
N MET A 261 19.53 19.25 10.94
CA MET A 261 19.43 20.70 11.11
C MET A 261 18.40 21.09 12.17
N LEU A 262 17.23 20.43 12.20
CA LEU A 262 16.18 20.69 13.19
C LEU A 262 16.61 20.29 14.61
N LEU A 263 17.25 19.12 14.76
CA LEU A 263 17.75 18.64 16.05
C LEU A 263 18.93 19.47 16.56
N LYS A 264 19.80 19.95 15.66
CA LYS A 264 20.91 20.85 16.01
C LYS A 264 20.37 22.20 16.49
N LYS A 265 19.36 22.76 15.80
CA LYS A 265 18.72 24.02 16.19
C LYS A 265 18.02 23.92 17.54
N ALA A 266 17.38 22.79 17.87
CA ALA A 266 16.78 22.54 19.17
C ALA A 266 17.82 22.42 20.29
N LYS A 267 18.97 21.82 20.01
CA LYS A 267 20.07 21.66 20.98
C LYS A 267 20.82 22.96 21.26
N ASP A 268 21.01 23.81 20.24
CA ASP A 268 21.63 25.12 20.39
C ASP A 268 20.74 26.09 21.19
N GLN A 269 19.41 25.97 21.09
CA GLN A 269 18.47 26.77 21.93
C GLN A 269 18.45 26.33 23.38
N SER A 270 18.65 25.04 23.67
CA SER A 270 18.71 24.53 25.06
C SER A 270 20.05 24.77 25.77
N SER A 271 21.07 25.26 25.09
CA SER A 271 22.39 25.59 25.66
C SER A 271 22.57 27.08 25.94
N VAL A 272 21.54 27.91 25.69
CA VAL A 272 21.56 29.36 25.90
C VAL A 272 20.65 29.78 27.09
N GLU A 273 19.89 28.84 27.65
CA GLU A 273 19.23 28.98 28.95
C GLU A 273 20.08 28.33 30.07
#